data_8a56a8bcb1be15006a37ed76a16aad89
#
_entry.id   8a56a8bcb1be15006a37ed76a16aad89
#
_cell.length_a   1.000
_cell.length_b   1.000
_cell.length_c   1.000
_cell.angle_alpha   90.00
_cell.angle_beta   90.00
_cell.angle_gamma   90.00
#
_symmetry.space_group_name_H-M   'P 1'
#
loop_
_entity.id
_entity.type
_entity.pdbx_description
1 polymer ?
#
loop_
_entity_poly.entity_id
_entity_poly.type
_entity_poly.pdbx_seq_one_letter_code
_entity_poly.pdbx_strand_id
1 'polypeptide(L)'
;NPILEDYIDEAVNGALENTGVKAESIEKAWIGNFCGELFSNQGHLGAAVVGANPGLMHKPVMRVEGACASGGLAFTSAVDAIQGGADVTLVAGAEVQTNASARVGGDYLARASHYTRQRGIDDFTFPAIFARRIKACQEGLGITPEDLGTLSAKAYANANKNPKAHMTAVKMDKETASNTSDKNPCFLGNEELN
;
A
#
# COMPACT_ATOMS: atom_id res chain seq x y z
N ASN A 1 -11.15 6.80 16.08
CA ASN A 1 -10.10 6.30 15.18
C ASN A 1 -9.85 7.36 14.13
N PRO A 2 -8.59 7.62 13.74
CA PRO A 2 -8.28 8.52 12.65
C PRO A 2 -8.96 8.10 11.35
N ILE A 3 -9.43 9.06 10.57
CA ILE A 3 -9.97 8.86 9.23
C ILE A 3 -8.88 9.07 8.18
N LEU A 4 -9.17 8.82 6.90
CA LEU A 4 -8.17 8.93 5.82
C LEU A 4 -7.58 10.33 5.72
N GLU A 5 -8.39 11.36 5.91
CA GLU A 5 -8.00 12.76 5.88
C GLU A 5 -6.99 13.11 6.99
N ASP A 6 -7.14 12.56 8.19
CA ASP A 6 -6.20 12.79 9.30
C ASP A 6 -4.78 12.31 8.94
N TYR A 7 -4.67 11.17 8.23
CA TYR A 7 -3.38 10.67 7.75
C TYR A 7 -2.80 11.50 6.61
N ILE A 8 -3.67 12.04 5.75
CA ILE A 8 -3.25 12.98 4.69
C ILE A 8 -2.70 14.26 5.33
N ASP A 9 -3.41 14.80 6.31
CA ASP A 9 -3.00 16.01 7.05
C ASP A 9 -1.65 15.81 7.74
N GLU A 10 -1.47 14.68 8.47
CA GLU A 10 -0.19 14.33 9.10
C GLU A 10 0.94 14.23 8.08
N ALA A 11 0.71 13.54 6.96
CA ALA A 11 1.73 13.32 5.95
C ALA A 11 2.14 14.62 5.25
N VAL A 12 1.17 15.44 4.84
CA VAL A 12 1.39 16.71 4.14
C VAL A 12 2.11 17.70 5.04
N ASN A 13 1.57 17.97 6.22
CA ASN A 13 2.16 18.96 7.13
C ASN A 13 3.51 18.47 7.68
N GLY A 14 3.65 17.18 7.99
CA GLY A 14 4.92 16.60 8.40
C GLY A 14 6.01 16.71 7.32
N ALA A 15 5.68 16.55 6.05
CA ALA A 15 6.62 16.74 4.95
C ALA A 15 7.08 18.21 4.85
N LEU A 16 6.14 19.15 4.95
CA LEU A 16 6.43 20.59 4.91
C LEU A 16 7.30 21.02 6.10
N GLU A 17 6.94 20.59 7.31
CA GLU A 17 7.70 20.89 8.54
C GLU A 17 9.11 20.33 8.51
N ASN A 18 9.27 19.07 8.12
CA ASN A 18 10.59 18.41 8.10
C ASN A 18 11.54 18.97 7.03
N THR A 19 10.99 19.50 5.94
CA THR A 19 11.80 20.08 4.85
C THR A 19 11.99 21.59 4.98
N GLY A 20 11.16 22.27 5.76
CA GLY A 20 11.11 23.73 5.84
C GLY A 20 10.56 24.39 4.57
N VAL A 21 10.01 23.60 3.64
CA VAL A 21 9.38 24.10 2.41
C VAL A 21 8.05 24.74 2.74
N LYS A 22 7.81 25.96 2.26
CA LYS A 22 6.53 26.64 2.45
C LYS A 22 5.46 26.05 1.54
N ALA A 23 4.26 25.83 2.05
CA ALA A 23 3.16 25.26 1.27
C ALA A 23 2.82 26.11 0.04
N GLU A 24 2.94 27.44 0.14
CA GLU A 24 2.68 28.37 -0.96
C GLU A 24 3.65 28.20 -2.12
N SER A 25 4.86 27.68 -1.88
CA SER A 25 5.86 27.42 -2.93
C SER A 25 5.59 26.14 -3.71
N ILE A 26 4.72 25.25 -3.22
CA ILE A 26 4.29 24.07 -3.96
C ILE A 26 3.51 24.50 -5.20
N GLU A 27 3.92 24.02 -6.37
CA GLU A 27 3.24 24.34 -7.62
C GLU A 27 2.20 23.29 -8.02
N LYS A 28 2.52 22.03 -7.77
CA LYS A 28 1.65 20.88 -8.07
C LYS A 28 1.83 19.82 -7.01
N ALA A 29 0.77 19.04 -6.78
CA ALA A 29 0.87 17.91 -5.85
C ALA A 29 0.18 16.65 -6.40
N TRP A 30 0.59 15.50 -5.88
CA TRP A 30 -0.02 14.19 -6.18
C TRP A 30 -0.23 13.41 -4.90
N ILE A 31 -1.34 12.67 -4.88
CA ILE A 31 -1.59 11.67 -3.86
C ILE A 31 -1.73 10.29 -4.49
N GLY A 32 -0.89 9.36 -4.06
CA GLY A 32 -1.01 7.95 -4.38
C GLY A 32 -2.01 7.27 -3.45
N ASN A 33 -3.04 6.68 -4.01
CA ASN A 33 -4.03 5.92 -3.25
C ASN A 33 -4.71 4.91 -4.18
N PHE A 34 -4.95 3.68 -3.69
CA PHE A 34 -5.56 2.62 -4.47
C PHE A 34 -7.08 2.53 -4.28
N CYS A 35 -7.51 2.19 -3.09
CA CYS A 35 -8.89 1.79 -2.80
C CYS A 35 -9.60 2.71 -1.78
N GLY A 36 -9.29 4.00 -1.74
CA GLY A 36 -9.92 4.94 -0.80
C GLY A 36 -11.45 4.89 -0.84
N GLU A 37 -12.05 4.75 -2.03
CA GLU A 37 -13.50 4.64 -2.19
C GLU A 37 -14.08 3.39 -1.53
N LEU A 38 -13.34 2.29 -1.49
CA LEU A 38 -13.83 1.04 -0.91
C LEU A 38 -13.56 0.97 0.60
N PHE A 39 -12.37 1.34 1.03
CA PHE A 39 -12.01 1.27 2.45
C PHE A 39 -12.57 2.43 3.27
N SER A 40 -12.61 3.64 2.72
CA SER A 40 -12.98 4.86 3.45
C SER A 40 -14.23 5.53 2.89
N ASN A 41 -14.85 4.96 1.84
CA ASN A 41 -15.98 5.55 1.13
C ASN A 41 -15.71 7.01 0.69
N GLN A 42 -14.43 7.32 0.39
CA GLN A 42 -13.96 8.65 0.06
C GLN A 42 -13.19 8.64 -1.26
N GLY A 43 -13.70 9.36 -2.25
CA GLY A 43 -13.00 9.71 -3.49
C GLY A 43 -12.42 11.13 -3.42
N HIS A 44 -11.97 11.65 -4.56
CA HIS A 44 -11.51 13.03 -4.73
C HIS A 44 -10.42 13.46 -3.73
N LEU A 45 -9.47 12.56 -3.47
CA LEU A 45 -8.45 12.76 -2.44
C LEU A 45 -7.49 13.95 -2.71
N GLY A 46 -7.45 14.44 -3.95
CA GLY A 46 -6.74 15.69 -4.25
C GLY A 46 -7.29 16.87 -3.44
N ALA A 47 -8.60 16.93 -3.21
CA ALA A 47 -9.21 17.96 -2.37
C ALA A 47 -8.79 17.82 -0.90
N ALA A 48 -8.65 16.60 -0.39
CA ALA A 48 -8.14 16.38 0.96
C ALA A 48 -6.71 16.91 1.13
N VAL A 49 -5.82 16.70 0.15
CA VAL A 49 -4.47 17.27 0.16
C VAL A 49 -4.49 18.80 0.19
N VAL A 50 -5.38 19.44 -0.59
CA VAL A 50 -5.55 20.90 -0.56
C VAL A 50 -6.07 21.35 0.81
N GLY A 51 -7.01 20.60 1.39
CA GLY A 51 -7.58 20.89 2.70
C GLY A 51 -6.57 20.79 3.86
N ALA A 52 -5.53 19.98 3.70
CA ALA A 52 -4.52 19.73 4.73
C ALA A 52 -3.71 21.00 5.10
N ASN A 53 -3.53 21.95 4.16
CA ASN A 53 -2.78 23.17 4.43
C ASN A 53 -3.31 24.33 3.59
N PRO A 54 -3.64 25.50 4.22
CA PRO A 54 -4.15 26.68 3.49
C PRO A 54 -3.24 27.17 2.36
N GLY A 55 -1.93 26.99 2.46
CA GLY A 55 -0.96 27.37 1.43
C GLY A 55 -1.07 26.56 0.13
N LEU A 56 -1.82 25.46 0.16
CA LEU A 56 -2.10 24.62 -1.03
C LEU A 56 -3.37 25.05 -1.79
N MET A 57 -4.08 26.08 -1.31
CA MET A 57 -5.27 26.59 -2.01
C MET A 57 -4.93 26.99 -3.45
N HIS A 58 -5.82 26.63 -4.37
CA HIS A 58 -5.71 26.89 -5.81
C HIS A 58 -4.54 26.16 -6.52
N LYS A 59 -3.86 25.24 -5.84
CA LYS A 59 -2.84 24.39 -6.48
C LYS A 59 -3.49 23.20 -7.17
N PRO A 60 -3.00 22.78 -8.35
CA PRO A 60 -3.47 21.56 -8.97
C PRO A 60 -2.99 20.33 -8.18
N VAL A 61 -3.92 19.51 -7.74
CA VAL A 61 -3.64 18.26 -7.02
C VAL A 61 -4.35 17.11 -7.70
N MET A 62 -3.63 16.04 -7.97
CA MET A 62 -4.16 14.85 -8.64
C MET A 62 -3.99 13.61 -7.78
N ARG A 63 -5.01 12.74 -7.76
CA ARG A 63 -4.86 11.38 -7.29
C ARG A 63 -4.33 10.51 -8.41
N VAL A 64 -3.35 9.65 -8.09
CA VAL A 64 -2.78 8.66 -9.00
C VAL A 64 -3.04 7.27 -8.45
N GLU A 65 -3.50 6.39 -9.30
CA GLU A 65 -3.82 5.00 -8.96
C GLU A 65 -3.04 4.04 -9.88
N GLY A 66 -2.45 3.04 -9.29
CA GLY A 66 -1.73 1.92 -9.91
C GLY A 66 -1.60 0.79 -8.90
N ALA A 67 -2.69 0.51 -8.18
CA ALA A 67 -2.74 -0.46 -7.09
C ALA A 67 -1.61 -0.20 -6.07
N CYS A 68 -0.82 -1.23 -5.72
CA CYS A 68 0.30 -1.11 -4.78
C CYS A 68 1.41 -0.16 -5.26
N ALA A 69 1.44 0.20 -6.55
CA ALA A 69 2.41 1.13 -7.13
C ALA A 69 1.94 2.60 -7.14
N SER A 70 0.76 2.90 -6.59
CA SER A 70 0.17 4.25 -6.64
C SER A 70 1.11 5.34 -6.13
N GLY A 71 1.81 5.10 -5.01
CA GLY A 71 2.81 6.04 -4.48
C GLY A 71 4.01 6.24 -5.42
N GLY A 72 4.50 5.16 -6.04
CA GLY A 72 5.58 5.23 -7.03
C GLY A 72 5.18 6.02 -8.28
N LEU A 73 3.96 5.82 -8.77
CA LEU A 73 3.43 6.57 -9.91
C LEU A 73 3.22 8.06 -9.57
N ALA A 74 2.73 8.38 -8.37
CA ALA A 74 2.63 9.75 -7.90
C ALA A 74 4.01 10.43 -7.87
N PHE A 75 5.03 9.71 -7.37
CA PHE A 75 6.42 10.19 -7.36
C PHE A 75 6.96 10.42 -8.79
N THR A 76 6.76 9.48 -9.71
CA THR A 76 7.18 9.62 -11.10
C THR A 76 6.51 10.83 -11.76
N SER A 77 5.20 11.02 -11.54
CA SER A 77 4.47 12.18 -12.05
C SER A 77 5.03 13.52 -11.53
N ALA A 78 5.48 13.54 -10.27
CA ALA A 78 6.13 14.70 -9.69
C ALA A 78 7.50 14.97 -10.32
N VAL A 79 8.30 13.93 -10.58
CA VAL A 79 9.58 14.03 -11.30
C VAL A 79 9.36 14.58 -12.72
N ASP A 80 8.37 14.06 -13.44
CA ASP A 80 8.02 14.56 -14.79
C ASP A 80 7.63 16.04 -14.75
N ALA A 81 6.91 16.49 -13.72
CA ALA A 81 6.57 17.90 -13.57
C ALA A 81 7.79 18.77 -13.30
N ILE A 82 8.75 18.32 -12.49
CA ILE A 82 10.04 19.01 -12.29
C ILE A 82 10.81 19.10 -13.61
N GLN A 83 10.90 18.01 -14.36
CA GLN A 83 11.52 18.02 -15.69
C GLN A 83 10.78 18.92 -16.67
N GLY A 84 9.48 19.09 -16.50
CA GLY A 84 8.62 20.01 -17.25
C GLY A 84 8.72 21.48 -16.81
N GLY A 85 9.58 21.81 -15.84
CA GLY A 85 9.87 23.18 -15.41
C GLY A 85 9.17 23.62 -14.12
N ALA A 86 8.54 22.72 -13.35
CA ALA A 86 8.09 23.04 -12.00
C ALA A 86 9.31 23.07 -11.05
N ASP A 87 9.35 24.03 -10.14
CA ASP A 87 10.46 24.15 -9.18
C ASP A 87 10.21 23.28 -7.94
N VAL A 88 8.98 23.23 -7.44
CA VAL A 88 8.65 22.51 -6.20
C VAL A 88 7.35 21.74 -6.36
N THR A 89 7.39 20.46 -6.07
CA THR A 89 6.22 19.57 -6.09
C THR A 89 6.06 18.82 -4.77
N LEU A 90 4.83 18.39 -4.48
CA LEU A 90 4.51 17.59 -3.30
C LEU A 90 3.95 16.23 -3.70
N VAL A 91 4.43 15.18 -3.06
CA VAL A 91 3.87 13.84 -3.17
C VAL A 91 3.44 13.34 -1.80
N ALA A 92 2.22 12.88 -1.70
CA ALA A 92 1.68 12.22 -0.52
C ALA A 92 1.15 10.82 -0.89
N GLY A 93 0.98 9.97 0.10
CA GLY A 93 0.32 8.69 -0.05
C GLY A 93 -0.35 8.31 1.27
N ALA A 94 -1.61 7.90 1.19
CA ALA A 94 -2.36 7.44 2.35
C ALA A 94 -3.36 6.37 1.95
N GLU A 95 -3.50 5.35 2.79
CA GLU A 95 -4.50 4.28 2.66
C GLU A 95 -4.88 3.77 4.05
N VAL A 96 -6.16 3.67 4.35
CA VAL A 96 -6.66 3.13 5.62
C VAL A 96 -7.40 1.83 5.35
N GLN A 97 -6.79 0.70 5.70
CA GLN A 97 -7.33 -0.64 5.43
C GLN A 97 -7.86 -1.35 6.68
N THR A 98 -7.56 -0.83 7.86
CA THR A 98 -7.91 -1.45 9.15
C THR A 98 -9.38 -1.30 9.55
N ASN A 99 -10.16 -0.57 8.78
CA ASN A 99 -11.61 -0.38 8.96
C ASN A 99 -12.46 -1.47 8.26
N ALA A 100 -11.83 -2.44 7.61
CA ALA A 100 -12.47 -3.60 7.00
C ALA A 100 -11.93 -4.91 7.60
N SER A 101 -12.74 -5.96 7.60
CA SER A 101 -12.25 -7.30 7.96
C SER A 101 -11.25 -7.81 6.91
N ALA A 102 -10.40 -8.78 7.28
CA ALA A 102 -9.41 -9.35 6.37
C ALA A 102 -10.03 -9.89 5.07
N ARG A 103 -11.21 -10.53 5.16
CA ARG A 103 -11.95 -11.05 3.99
C ARG A 103 -12.43 -9.91 3.10
N VAL A 104 -13.06 -8.89 3.66
CA VAL A 104 -13.56 -7.72 2.92
C VAL A 104 -12.39 -6.94 2.31
N GLY A 105 -11.34 -6.70 3.08
CA GLY A 105 -10.13 -6.05 2.59
C GLY A 105 -9.47 -6.83 1.45
N GLY A 106 -9.41 -8.16 1.55
CA GLY A 106 -8.92 -9.04 0.48
C GLY A 106 -9.76 -8.93 -0.80
N ASP A 107 -11.09 -8.83 -0.68
CA ASP A 107 -11.97 -8.58 -1.82
C ASP A 107 -11.74 -7.18 -2.44
N TYR A 108 -11.53 -6.16 -1.61
CA TYR A 108 -11.20 -4.82 -2.11
C TYR A 108 -9.89 -4.81 -2.88
N LEU A 109 -8.84 -5.43 -2.33
CA LEU A 109 -7.52 -5.52 -2.95
C LEU A 109 -7.52 -6.38 -4.22
N ALA A 110 -8.46 -7.31 -4.38
CA ALA A 110 -8.60 -8.12 -5.58
C ALA A 110 -8.85 -7.28 -6.86
N ARG A 111 -9.24 -6.01 -6.71
CA ARG A 111 -9.38 -5.08 -7.83
C ARG A 111 -8.04 -4.71 -8.49
N ALA A 112 -6.93 -5.02 -7.86
CA ALA A 112 -5.61 -4.97 -8.50
C ALA A 112 -5.40 -6.08 -9.55
N SER A 113 -6.33 -7.01 -9.68
CA SER A 113 -6.34 -8.08 -10.67
C SER A 113 -7.52 -7.92 -11.64
N HIS A 114 -7.70 -8.88 -12.55
CA HIS A 114 -8.91 -8.91 -13.37
C HIS A 114 -10.10 -9.40 -12.52
N TYR A 115 -10.69 -8.49 -11.76
CA TYR A 115 -11.68 -8.77 -10.73
C TYR A 115 -12.79 -9.72 -11.18
N THR A 116 -13.44 -9.43 -12.32
CA THR A 116 -14.56 -10.24 -12.83
C THR A 116 -14.19 -11.71 -13.07
N ARG A 117 -12.94 -11.98 -13.50
CA ARG A 117 -12.47 -13.34 -13.81
C ARG A 117 -11.86 -14.04 -12.59
N GLN A 118 -11.31 -13.29 -11.64
CA GLN A 118 -10.45 -13.86 -10.60
C GLN A 118 -11.05 -13.79 -9.20
N ARG A 119 -12.10 -12.97 -8.99
CA ARG A 119 -12.71 -12.82 -7.66
C ARG A 119 -13.18 -14.14 -7.04
N GLY A 120 -13.70 -15.06 -7.86
CA GLY A 120 -14.26 -16.33 -7.40
C GLY A 120 -13.23 -17.44 -7.14
N ILE A 121 -11.94 -17.16 -7.21
CA ILE A 121 -10.88 -18.15 -7.01
C ILE A 121 -10.90 -18.69 -5.58
N ASP A 122 -11.07 -17.81 -4.60
CA ASP A 122 -11.06 -18.10 -3.17
C ASP A 122 -11.77 -17.00 -2.40
N ASP A 123 -12.22 -17.29 -1.18
CA ASP A 123 -12.76 -16.29 -0.25
C ASP A 123 -11.74 -15.22 0.12
N PHE A 124 -10.44 -15.56 0.11
CA PHE A 124 -9.31 -14.67 0.25
C PHE A 124 -8.63 -14.45 -1.09
N THR A 125 -9.36 -13.93 -2.05
CA THR A 125 -8.97 -13.80 -3.46
C THR A 125 -7.57 -13.24 -3.66
N PHE A 126 -7.22 -12.13 -3.00
CA PHE A 126 -5.95 -11.45 -3.21
C PHE A 126 -4.74 -12.30 -2.77
N PRO A 127 -4.69 -12.88 -1.56
CA PRO A 127 -3.65 -13.85 -1.19
C PRO A 127 -3.59 -15.06 -2.12
N ALA A 128 -4.74 -15.61 -2.53
CA ALA A 128 -4.80 -16.77 -3.43
C ALA A 128 -4.17 -16.50 -4.81
N ILE A 129 -4.37 -15.30 -5.36
CA ILE A 129 -3.72 -14.89 -6.61
C ILE A 129 -2.19 -14.89 -6.48
N PHE A 130 -1.66 -14.39 -5.37
CA PHE A 130 -0.22 -14.43 -5.09
C PHE A 130 0.27 -15.84 -4.83
N ALA A 131 -0.51 -16.67 -4.14
CA ALA A 131 -0.18 -18.07 -3.92
C ALA A 131 0.04 -18.83 -5.26
N ARG A 132 -0.82 -18.61 -6.25
CA ARG A 132 -0.63 -19.17 -7.60
C ARG A 132 0.66 -18.70 -8.26
N ARG A 133 1.02 -17.43 -8.12
CA ARG A 133 2.27 -16.88 -8.65
C ARG A 133 3.47 -17.50 -7.95
N ILE A 134 3.42 -17.63 -6.63
CA ILE A 134 4.48 -18.28 -5.84
C ILE A 134 4.68 -19.72 -6.32
N LYS A 135 3.61 -20.49 -6.51
CA LYS A 135 3.70 -21.86 -7.04
C LYS A 135 4.40 -21.90 -8.38
N ALA A 136 4.01 -21.05 -9.32
CA ALA A 136 4.66 -20.96 -10.62
C ALA A 136 6.15 -20.58 -10.52
N CYS A 137 6.52 -19.72 -9.56
CA CYS A 137 7.92 -19.37 -9.29
C CYS A 137 8.69 -20.54 -8.67
N GLN A 138 8.07 -21.32 -7.81
CA GLN A 138 8.68 -22.54 -7.24
C GLN A 138 8.98 -23.55 -8.35
N GLU A 139 8.02 -23.80 -9.25
CA GLU A 139 8.16 -24.73 -10.36
C GLU A 139 9.16 -24.24 -11.43
N GLY A 140 9.09 -22.95 -11.80
CA GLY A 140 9.88 -22.39 -12.89
C GLY A 140 11.27 -21.88 -12.50
N LEU A 141 11.45 -21.42 -11.26
CA LEU A 141 12.66 -20.76 -10.79
C LEU A 141 13.34 -21.49 -9.62
N GLY A 142 12.75 -22.58 -9.12
CA GLY A 142 13.28 -23.34 -7.99
C GLY A 142 13.25 -22.59 -6.66
N ILE A 143 12.38 -21.58 -6.50
CA ILE A 143 12.23 -20.87 -5.23
C ILE A 143 11.69 -21.84 -4.17
N THR A 144 12.31 -21.85 -3.01
CA THR A 144 11.95 -22.76 -1.92
C THR A 144 11.10 -22.06 -0.82
N PRO A 145 10.39 -22.82 0.01
CA PRO A 145 9.74 -22.25 1.21
C PRO A 145 10.72 -21.52 2.13
N GLU A 146 11.97 -21.99 2.23
CA GLU A 146 13.03 -21.36 3.03
C GLU A 146 13.44 -20.00 2.48
N ASP A 147 13.43 -19.81 1.17
CA ASP A 147 13.70 -18.51 0.55
C ASP A 147 12.62 -17.51 0.93
N LEU A 148 11.35 -17.92 0.82
CA LEU A 148 10.20 -17.11 1.22
C LEU A 148 10.21 -16.82 2.73
N GLY A 149 10.52 -17.83 3.55
CA GLY A 149 10.67 -17.71 5.00
C GLY A 149 11.78 -16.71 5.39
N THR A 150 12.89 -16.69 4.64
CA THR A 150 13.97 -15.73 4.83
C THR A 150 13.51 -14.29 4.59
N LEU A 151 12.75 -14.04 3.51
CA LEU A 151 12.20 -12.72 3.20
C LEU A 151 11.19 -12.27 4.26
N SER A 152 10.31 -13.17 4.69
CA SER A 152 9.31 -12.90 5.72
C SER A 152 9.99 -12.58 7.06
N ALA A 153 10.93 -13.40 7.51
CA ALA A 153 11.66 -13.16 8.75
C ALA A 153 12.40 -11.81 8.74
N LYS A 154 13.02 -11.43 7.62
CA LYS A 154 13.63 -10.10 7.44
C LYS A 154 12.60 -8.98 7.58
N ALA A 155 11.42 -9.11 6.96
CA ALA A 155 10.37 -8.10 7.03
C ALA A 155 9.87 -7.92 8.46
N TYR A 156 9.61 -9.00 9.19
CA TYR A 156 9.22 -8.94 10.60
C TYR A 156 10.32 -8.38 11.50
N ALA A 157 11.58 -8.75 11.28
CA ALA A 157 12.70 -8.19 12.03
C ALA A 157 12.82 -6.66 11.82
N ASN A 158 12.53 -6.17 10.64
CA ASN A 158 12.47 -4.72 10.38
C ASN A 158 11.24 -4.07 11.03
N ALA A 159 10.07 -4.70 10.97
CA ALA A 159 8.86 -4.23 11.64
C ALA A 159 9.06 -4.11 13.16
N ASN A 160 9.77 -5.05 13.78
CA ASN A 160 10.08 -5.01 15.21
C ASN A 160 10.92 -3.78 15.63
N LYS A 161 11.63 -3.14 14.70
CA LYS A 161 12.41 -1.92 14.92
C LYS A 161 11.62 -0.64 14.64
N ASN A 162 10.45 -0.75 14.03
CA ASN A 162 9.61 0.39 13.68
C ASN A 162 8.43 0.50 14.66
N PRO A 163 8.40 1.51 15.54
CA PRO A 163 7.31 1.68 16.52
C PRO A 163 5.94 1.95 15.87
N LYS A 164 5.92 2.40 14.62
CA LYS A 164 4.68 2.66 13.85
C LYS A 164 4.21 1.44 13.04
N ALA A 165 4.96 0.33 13.01
CA ALA A 165 4.54 -0.85 12.27
C ALA A 165 3.45 -1.63 13.00
N HIS A 166 2.40 -2.08 12.29
CA HIS A 166 1.36 -2.94 12.85
C HIS A 166 1.93 -4.23 13.44
N MET A 167 2.99 -4.78 12.83
CA MET A 167 3.65 -6.01 13.24
C MET A 167 4.85 -5.79 14.18
N THR A 168 4.96 -4.62 14.81
CA THR A 168 6.11 -4.29 15.68
C THR A 168 6.31 -5.28 16.83
N ALA A 169 5.23 -5.88 17.36
CA ALA A 169 5.28 -6.84 18.46
C ALA A 169 5.34 -8.31 18.01
N VAL A 170 5.15 -8.58 16.72
CA VAL A 170 5.09 -9.95 16.20
C VAL A 170 6.50 -10.48 15.92
N LYS A 171 6.86 -11.60 16.54
CA LYS A 171 8.13 -12.30 16.30
C LYS A 171 7.90 -13.40 15.26
N MET A 172 8.67 -13.37 14.20
CA MET A 172 8.64 -14.35 13.12
C MET A 172 10.07 -14.68 12.73
N ASP A 173 10.53 -15.86 13.06
CA ASP A 173 11.82 -16.36 12.59
C ASP A 173 11.67 -17.11 11.25
N LYS A 174 12.81 -17.47 10.66
CA LYS A 174 12.83 -18.17 9.37
C LYS A 174 12.13 -19.53 9.45
N GLU A 175 12.36 -20.29 10.53
CA GLU A 175 11.78 -21.62 10.70
C GLU A 175 10.25 -21.56 10.75
N THR A 176 9.70 -20.66 11.57
CA THR A 176 8.25 -20.42 11.67
C THR A 176 7.67 -19.94 10.34
N ALA A 177 8.36 -19.05 9.65
CA ALA A 177 7.88 -18.49 8.38
C ALA A 177 7.93 -19.51 7.22
N SER A 178 8.85 -20.48 7.25
CA SER A 178 9.01 -21.50 6.21
C SER A 178 8.05 -22.69 6.38
N ASN A 179 7.44 -22.85 7.56
CA ASN A 179 6.62 -24.00 7.88
C ASN A 179 5.18 -23.59 8.18
N THR A 180 4.23 -24.39 7.70
CA THR A 180 2.81 -24.23 8.02
C THR A 180 2.55 -24.60 9.47
N SER A 181 1.82 -23.75 10.19
CA SER A 181 1.41 -23.97 11.58
C SER A 181 0.17 -23.11 11.90
N ASP A 182 -0.37 -23.26 13.10
CA ASP A 182 -1.47 -22.39 13.58
C ASP A 182 -1.10 -20.90 13.57
N LYS A 183 0.19 -20.60 13.74
CA LYS A 183 0.73 -19.22 13.69
C LYS A 183 1.07 -18.75 12.28
N ASN A 184 1.22 -19.67 11.35
CA ASN A 184 1.51 -19.42 9.95
C ASN A 184 0.67 -20.38 9.08
N PRO A 185 -0.64 -20.15 8.97
CA PRO A 185 -1.51 -21.01 8.18
C PRO A 185 -1.17 -20.86 6.68
N CYS A 186 -1.27 -21.95 5.94
CA CYS A 186 -1.04 -22.00 4.51
C CYS A 186 -2.35 -21.80 3.74
N PHE A 187 -2.43 -20.81 2.87
CA PHE A 187 -3.54 -20.66 1.93
C PHE A 187 -3.48 -21.66 0.77
N LEU A 188 -2.29 -22.19 0.47
CA LEU A 188 -2.08 -23.18 -0.58
C LEU A 188 -2.49 -24.60 -0.21
N GLY A 189 -2.93 -24.85 1.02
CA GLY A 189 -3.48 -26.13 1.44
C GLY A 189 -4.80 -26.48 0.78
N ASN A 190 -5.34 -25.60 -0.03
CA ASN A 190 -6.52 -25.85 -0.84
C ASN A 190 -6.09 -26.42 -2.19
N GLU A 191 -6.24 -27.74 -2.38
CA GLU A 191 -5.88 -28.45 -3.62
C GLU A 191 -6.62 -27.89 -4.83
N GLU A 192 -7.79 -27.23 -4.64
CA GLU A 192 -8.56 -26.61 -5.70
C GLU A 192 -7.90 -25.34 -6.28
N LEU A 193 -6.89 -24.78 -5.62
CA LEU A 193 -6.10 -23.66 -6.13
C LEU A 193 -4.95 -24.09 -7.06
N ASN A 194 -4.80 -25.38 -7.29
CA ASN A 194 -3.77 -25.98 -8.14
C ASN A 194 -4.16 -26.02 -9.62
#